data_a56ee4153ad691beaec3208913b5f01b
#
_entry.id   a56ee4153ad691beaec3208913b5f01b
#
_cell.length_a   1.000
_cell.length_b   1.000
_cell.length_c   1.000
_cell.angle_alpha   90.00
_cell.angle_beta   90.00
_cell.angle_gamma   90.00
#
_symmetry.space_group_name_H-M   'P 1'
#
loop_
_entity.id
_entity.type
_entity.pdbx_description
1 polymer ?
#
loop_
_entity_poly.entity_id
_entity_poly.type
_entity_poly.pdbx_seq_one_letter_code
_entity_poly.pdbx_strand_id
1 'polypeptide(L)'
;GGFSTGANLVTSYAILNEGISGLMLFSPAFLSKSPLLEHMTQYIPSKIDIVDYEKQRNLAKYDSAPFNGLKVYSGSAIKVRQLLSSSNVDIPTIILLSEHDSVVDSKVIMESYFEKFTHHNARILWFGRNEVNMKRVKYFDMDLPEHLITSASHMSVMFSQDNFYYGKYGEKRICFNGLGSISEHICENSDSVWYGAWGDDQNGEIHARLTWNPYYKEMIKEILYLTNGDKIIKNKQRY
;
A
#
# COMPACT_ATOMS: atom_id res chain seq x y z
N GLY A 1 9.76 -7.94 4.66
CA GLY A 1 8.60 -7.16 4.19
C GLY A 1 8.99 -5.91 3.44
N GLY A 2 8.05 -5.35 2.70
CA GLY A 2 8.25 -4.13 1.92
C GLY A 2 6.97 -3.36 1.70
N PHE A 3 7.11 -2.02 1.59
CA PHE A 3 6.04 -1.11 1.25
C PHE A 3 6.27 -0.52 -0.15
N SER A 4 5.20 -0.44 -0.96
CA SER A 4 5.23 0.18 -2.28
C SER A 4 6.35 -0.41 -3.16
N THR A 5 7.29 0.39 -3.66
CA THR A 5 8.49 -0.08 -4.41
C THR A 5 9.34 -1.08 -3.61
N GLY A 6 9.41 -0.92 -2.27
CA GLY A 6 10.10 -1.90 -1.41
C GLY A 6 9.49 -3.29 -1.50
N ALA A 7 8.17 -3.39 -1.71
CA ALA A 7 7.50 -4.68 -1.94
C ALA A 7 7.92 -5.33 -3.27
N ASN A 8 8.16 -4.55 -4.33
CA ASN A 8 8.70 -5.08 -5.58
C ASN A 8 10.08 -5.71 -5.39
N LEU A 9 10.95 -5.03 -4.62
CA LEU A 9 12.31 -5.49 -4.36
C LEU A 9 12.31 -6.79 -3.55
N VAL A 10 11.56 -6.86 -2.45
CA VAL A 10 11.53 -8.07 -1.60
C VAL A 10 10.85 -9.25 -2.30
N THR A 11 9.84 -9.00 -3.14
CA THR A 11 9.20 -10.04 -3.96
C THR A 11 10.17 -10.56 -5.02
N SER A 12 10.85 -9.67 -5.74
CA SER A 12 11.87 -10.06 -6.72
C SER A 12 13.01 -10.85 -6.07
N TYR A 13 13.45 -10.44 -4.88
CA TYR A 13 14.48 -11.13 -4.11
C TYR A 13 14.01 -12.54 -3.72
N ALA A 14 12.78 -12.68 -3.23
CA ALA A 14 12.23 -13.97 -2.80
C ALA A 14 12.03 -14.97 -3.97
N ILE A 15 11.77 -14.47 -5.19
CA ILE A 15 11.69 -15.32 -6.39
C ILE A 15 13.08 -15.81 -6.82
N LEU A 16 14.12 -14.98 -6.65
CA LEU A 16 15.47 -15.26 -7.14
C LEU A 16 16.37 -15.96 -6.12
N ASN A 17 15.95 -16.05 -4.85
CA ASN A 17 16.78 -16.58 -3.78
C ASN A 17 15.98 -17.54 -2.89
N GLU A 18 16.68 -18.50 -2.32
CA GLU A 18 16.14 -19.45 -1.34
C GLU A 18 16.28 -18.93 0.10
N GLY A 19 15.67 -19.65 1.06
CA GLY A 19 15.80 -19.37 2.50
C GLY A 19 14.90 -18.25 3.02
N ILE A 20 13.92 -17.80 2.23
CA ILE A 20 12.92 -16.80 2.64
C ILE A 20 11.73 -17.51 3.30
N SER A 21 11.45 -17.16 4.57
CA SER A 21 10.40 -17.81 5.36
C SER A 21 8.98 -17.27 5.07
N GLY A 22 8.84 -16.11 4.46
CA GLY A 22 7.56 -15.50 4.10
C GLY A 22 7.69 -14.05 3.67
N LEU A 23 6.60 -13.48 3.13
CA LEU A 23 6.52 -12.11 2.64
C LEU A 23 5.39 -11.33 3.31
N MET A 24 5.67 -10.07 3.60
CA MET A 24 4.69 -9.06 4.00
C MET A 24 4.78 -7.89 3.01
N LEU A 25 3.74 -7.71 2.20
CA LEU A 25 3.71 -6.76 1.10
C LEU A 25 2.63 -5.70 1.37
N PHE A 26 3.05 -4.48 1.65
CA PHE A 26 2.17 -3.35 1.94
C PHE A 26 2.02 -2.49 0.68
N SER A 27 0.83 -2.37 0.14
CA SER A 27 0.53 -1.65 -1.12
C SER A 27 1.61 -1.90 -2.20
N PRO A 28 1.87 -3.17 -2.60
CA PRO A 28 2.97 -3.48 -3.51
C PRO A 28 2.81 -2.75 -4.84
N ALA A 29 3.86 -2.12 -5.29
CA ALA A 29 3.86 -1.31 -6.51
C ALA A 29 4.11 -2.15 -7.78
N PHE A 30 3.42 -3.30 -7.90
CA PHE A 30 3.57 -4.19 -9.07
C PHE A 30 3.02 -3.54 -10.34
N LEU A 31 1.99 -2.71 -10.23
CA LEU A 31 1.41 -1.97 -11.34
C LEU A 31 0.96 -0.58 -10.89
N SER A 32 1.39 0.43 -11.62
CA SER A 32 0.95 1.82 -11.42
C SER A 32 -0.50 2.01 -11.88
N LYS A 33 -1.22 2.97 -11.26
CA LYS A 33 -2.50 3.50 -11.81
C LYS A 33 -2.33 4.13 -13.19
N SER A 34 -1.10 4.48 -13.57
CA SER A 34 -0.76 5.07 -14.88
C SER A 34 0.28 4.20 -15.62
N PRO A 35 -0.09 3.01 -16.11
CA PRO A 35 0.85 2.07 -16.73
C PRO A 35 1.56 2.63 -17.97
N LEU A 36 0.88 3.49 -18.73
CA LEU A 36 1.46 4.16 -19.89
C LEU A 36 2.60 5.10 -19.49
N LEU A 37 2.39 5.92 -18.44
CA LEU A 37 3.42 6.80 -17.90
C LEU A 37 4.59 5.98 -17.35
N GLU A 38 4.30 4.90 -16.62
CA GLU A 38 5.30 3.96 -16.11
C GLU A 38 6.20 3.44 -17.26
N HIS A 39 5.58 3.00 -18.37
CA HIS A 39 6.33 2.50 -19.52
C HIS A 39 7.15 3.61 -20.20
N MET A 40 6.58 4.79 -20.40
CA MET A 40 7.25 5.93 -21.03
C MET A 40 8.48 6.40 -20.27
N THR A 41 8.49 6.32 -18.93
CA THR A 41 9.63 6.76 -18.12
C THR A 41 10.94 6.06 -18.47
N GLN A 42 10.88 4.84 -19.02
CA GLN A 42 12.08 4.09 -19.42
C GLN A 42 12.80 4.72 -20.61
N TYR A 43 12.08 5.46 -21.47
CA TYR A 43 12.60 6.03 -22.70
C TYR A 43 13.00 7.51 -22.56
N ILE A 44 12.60 8.19 -21.50
CA ILE A 44 12.92 9.60 -21.28
C ILE A 44 14.37 9.74 -20.81
N PRO A 45 15.17 10.67 -21.41
CA PRO A 45 16.55 10.91 -20.96
C PRO A 45 16.65 11.35 -19.51
N SER A 46 17.70 10.90 -18.80
CA SER A 46 17.92 11.15 -17.36
C SER A 46 18.26 12.59 -16.99
N LYS A 47 18.17 13.54 -17.93
CA LYS A 47 18.49 14.96 -17.71
C LYS A 47 17.35 15.77 -17.08
N ILE A 48 16.17 15.18 -16.86
CA ILE A 48 15.05 15.81 -16.20
C ILE A 48 15.20 15.54 -14.69
N ASP A 49 15.51 16.57 -13.92
CA ASP A 49 15.91 16.39 -12.52
C ASP A 49 14.75 16.22 -11.54
N ILE A 50 13.59 16.85 -11.78
CA ILE A 50 12.46 16.87 -10.84
C ILE A 50 11.15 16.65 -11.58
N VAL A 51 10.31 15.74 -11.10
CA VAL A 51 8.98 15.45 -11.65
C VAL A 51 7.88 16.01 -10.77
N ASP A 52 8.09 16.06 -9.47
CA ASP A 52 7.11 16.53 -8.51
C ASP A 52 7.79 17.16 -7.29
N TYR A 53 7.15 18.18 -6.72
CA TYR A 53 7.62 18.85 -5.52
C TYR A 53 6.47 18.90 -4.51
N GLU A 54 6.54 18.03 -3.52
CA GLU A 54 5.61 17.99 -2.41
C GLU A 54 6.33 18.43 -1.14
N LYS A 55 5.93 19.56 -0.56
CA LYS A 55 6.50 20.05 0.70
C LYS A 55 6.31 19.00 1.80
N GLN A 56 7.35 18.23 2.03
CA GLN A 56 7.41 17.25 3.12
C GLN A 56 8.03 17.92 4.34
N ARG A 57 7.30 18.05 5.41
CA ARG A 57 7.88 18.49 6.69
C ARG A 57 8.60 17.36 7.43
N ASN A 58 8.93 16.27 6.74
CA ASN A 58 9.60 15.11 7.31
C ASN A 58 11.08 15.14 6.97
N LEU A 59 11.95 15.34 7.97
CA LEU A 59 13.40 15.44 7.83
C LEU A 59 14.06 14.18 7.21
N ALA A 60 13.37 13.03 7.27
CA ALA A 60 13.86 11.78 6.70
C ALA A 60 13.37 11.51 5.26
N LYS A 61 12.60 12.43 4.67
CA LYS A 61 12.02 12.28 3.34
C LYS A 61 12.36 13.50 2.48
N TYR A 62 12.74 13.28 1.23
CA TYR A 62 12.96 14.36 0.27
C TYR A 62 11.64 15.04 -0.12
N ASP A 63 11.65 16.35 -0.31
CA ASP A 63 10.50 17.14 -0.77
C ASP A 63 10.23 17.00 -2.28
N SER A 64 11.03 16.22 -2.99
CA SER A 64 10.95 16.06 -4.44
C SER A 64 11.04 14.61 -4.85
N ALA A 65 10.35 14.25 -5.93
CA ALA A 65 10.51 13.00 -6.63
C ALA A 65 11.43 13.20 -7.85
N PRO A 66 12.71 12.81 -7.78
CA PRO A 66 13.61 12.92 -8.93
C PRO A 66 13.17 11.97 -10.02
N PHE A 67 13.28 12.40 -11.29
CA PHE A 67 12.90 11.58 -12.44
C PHE A 67 13.63 10.23 -12.47
N ASN A 68 14.87 10.18 -12.04
CA ASN A 68 15.64 8.93 -11.93
C ASN A 68 15.02 7.98 -10.87
N GLY A 69 14.44 8.51 -9.80
CA GLY A 69 13.69 7.72 -8.82
C GLY A 69 12.45 7.07 -9.45
N LEU A 70 11.73 7.80 -10.29
CA LEU A 70 10.58 7.29 -11.03
C LEU A 70 11.00 6.20 -12.04
N LYS A 71 12.13 6.34 -12.72
CA LYS A 71 12.70 5.29 -13.60
C LYS A 71 13.04 4.01 -12.83
N VAL A 72 13.67 4.14 -11.67
CA VAL A 72 14.02 2.99 -10.81
C VAL A 72 12.77 2.29 -10.32
N TYR A 73 11.76 3.07 -9.88
CA TYR A 73 10.45 2.53 -9.52
C TYR A 73 9.84 1.74 -10.68
N SER A 74 9.69 2.35 -11.86
CA SER A 74 9.09 1.72 -13.04
C SER A 74 9.87 0.48 -13.46
N GLY A 75 11.20 0.53 -13.44
CA GLY A 75 12.06 -0.63 -13.71
C GLY A 75 11.84 -1.78 -12.74
N SER A 76 11.65 -1.48 -11.44
CA SER A 76 11.35 -2.48 -10.43
C SER A 76 9.97 -3.14 -10.63
N ALA A 77 8.95 -2.35 -11.02
CA ALA A 77 7.62 -2.83 -11.31
C ALA A 77 7.59 -3.74 -12.55
N ILE A 78 8.26 -3.34 -13.63
CA ILE A 78 8.42 -4.18 -14.83
C ILE A 78 9.14 -5.49 -14.47
N LYS A 79 10.23 -5.41 -13.71
CA LYS A 79 11.02 -6.59 -13.34
C LYS A 79 10.22 -7.58 -12.50
N VAL A 80 9.50 -7.13 -11.48
CA VAL A 80 8.70 -8.02 -10.63
C VAL A 80 7.57 -8.69 -11.42
N ARG A 81 6.90 -7.97 -12.34
CA ARG A 81 5.88 -8.55 -13.22
C ARG A 81 6.46 -9.62 -14.15
N GLN A 82 7.64 -9.39 -14.72
CA GLN A 82 8.35 -10.39 -15.54
C GLN A 82 8.66 -11.65 -14.73
N LEU A 83 9.14 -11.50 -13.51
CA LEU A 83 9.42 -12.63 -12.63
C LEU A 83 8.13 -13.39 -12.26
N LEU A 84 7.07 -12.69 -11.88
CA LEU A 84 5.77 -13.30 -11.57
C LEU A 84 5.11 -13.96 -12.79
N SER A 85 5.39 -13.50 -14.03
CA SER A 85 4.86 -14.17 -15.22
C SER A 85 5.44 -15.57 -15.43
N SER A 86 6.68 -15.79 -15.02
CA SER A 86 7.43 -17.03 -15.23
C SER A 86 7.62 -17.89 -13.98
N SER A 87 7.24 -17.39 -12.79
CA SER A 87 7.49 -18.05 -11.52
C SER A 87 6.32 -17.90 -10.57
N ASN A 88 6.13 -18.89 -9.70
CA ASN A 88 5.23 -18.81 -8.57
C ASN A 88 6.00 -18.50 -7.28
N VAL A 89 5.31 -17.91 -6.30
CA VAL A 89 5.81 -17.64 -4.95
C VAL A 89 5.11 -18.60 -3.99
N ASP A 90 5.79 -19.68 -3.66
CA ASP A 90 5.23 -20.74 -2.78
C ASP A 90 5.78 -20.63 -1.35
N ILE A 91 5.68 -19.43 -0.78
CA ILE A 91 5.98 -19.15 0.63
C ILE A 91 4.83 -18.39 1.28
N PRO A 92 4.66 -18.49 2.61
CA PRO A 92 3.64 -17.73 3.34
C PRO A 92 3.71 -16.25 2.97
N THR A 93 2.61 -15.69 2.44
CA THR A 93 2.59 -14.30 1.97
C THR A 93 1.33 -13.58 2.41
N ILE A 94 1.47 -12.38 2.94
CA ILE A 94 0.36 -11.49 3.20
C ILE A 94 0.53 -10.22 2.36
N ILE A 95 -0.53 -9.85 1.62
CA ILE A 95 -0.58 -8.68 0.77
C ILE A 95 -1.66 -7.76 1.29
N LEU A 96 -1.32 -6.52 1.57
CA LEU A 96 -2.26 -5.50 2.03
C LEU A 96 -2.53 -4.53 0.88
N LEU A 97 -3.79 -4.37 0.53
CA LEU A 97 -4.23 -3.54 -0.60
C LEU A 97 -5.34 -2.59 -0.19
N SER A 98 -5.26 -1.36 -0.67
CA SER A 98 -6.27 -0.34 -0.52
C SER A 98 -7.07 -0.22 -1.82
N GLU A 99 -8.41 -0.26 -1.76
CA GLU A 99 -9.29 -0.15 -2.93
C GLU A 99 -9.09 1.17 -3.67
N HIS A 100 -9.00 2.28 -2.91
CA HIS A 100 -8.88 3.64 -3.43
C HIS A 100 -7.43 4.12 -3.50
N ASP A 101 -6.48 3.17 -3.61
CA ASP A 101 -5.08 3.51 -3.82
C ASP A 101 -4.92 4.35 -5.10
N SER A 102 -4.32 5.54 -4.98
CA SER A 102 -4.11 6.47 -6.10
C SER A 102 -2.79 6.21 -6.83
N VAL A 103 -1.90 5.40 -6.25
CA VAL A 103 -0.54 5.15 -6.74
C VAL A 103 -0.49 3.84 -7.53
N VAL A 104 -1.05 2.77 -6.94
CA VAL A 104 -0.99 1.43 -7.51
C VAL A 104 -2.38 0.92 -7.89
N ASP A 105 -2.46 0.08 -8.91
CA ASP A 105 -3.70 -0.56 -9.32
C ASP A 105 -3.97 -1.82 -8.48
N SER A 106 -4.51 -1.59 -7.28
CA SER A 106 -4.78 -2.63 -6.30
C SER A 106 -5.70 -3.73 -6.83
N LYS A 107 -6.70 -3.37 -7.66
CA LYS A 107 -7.65 -4.32 -8.23
C LYS A 107 -6.95 -5.26 -9.21
N VAL A 108 -6.17 -4.74 -10.14
CA VAL A 108 -5.41 -5.56 -11.09
C VAL A 108 -4.35 -6.40 -10.35
N ILE A 109 -3.72 -5.85 -9.31
CA ILE A 109 -2.78 -6.63 -8.49
C ILE A 109 -3.47 -7.84 -7.86
N MET A 110 -4.65 -7.66 -7.30
CA MET A 110 -5.45 -8.74 -6.71
C MET A 110 -5.90 -9.77 -7.77
N GLU A 111 -6.45 -9.30 -8.89
CA GLU A 111 -7.07 -10.17 -9.90
C GLU A 111 -6.03 -10.90 -10.77
N SER A 112 -4.90 -10.26 -11.11
CA SER A 112 -3.95 -10.76 -12.09
C SER A 112 -2.67 -11.34 -11.51
N TYR A 113 -2.26 -10.92 -10.30
CA TYR A 113 -0.98 -11.34 -9.72
C TYR A 113 -1.12 -12.22 -8.49
N PHE A 114 -2.23 -12.15 -7.76
CA PHE A 114 -2.39 -12.92 -6.52
C PHE A 114 -2.38 -14.45 -6.73
N GLU A 115 -2.84 -14.95 -7.85
CA GLU A 115 -2.76 -16.37 -8.20
C GLU A 115 -1.33 -16.94 -8.21
N LYS A 116 -0.33 -16.06 -8.42
CA LYS A 116 1.10 -16.43 -8.42
C LYS A 116 1.64 -16.73 -7.02
N PHE A 117 0.93 -16.31 -5.97
CA PHE A 117 1.25 -16.63 -4.58
C PHE A 117 0.52 -17.91 -4.19
N THR A 118 1.17 -19.05 -4.48
CA THR A 118 0.53 -20.39 -4.45
C THR A 118 0.47 -21.01 -3.08
N HIS A 119 1.25 -20.54 -2.12
CA HIS A 119 1.25 -21.09 -0.77
C HIS A 119 -0.14 -21.00 -0.12
N HIS A 120 -0.56 -22.08 0.55
CA HIS A 120 -1.92 -22.19 1.15
C HIS A 120 -2.23 -21.09 2.18
N ASN A 121 -1.20 -20.56 2.86
CA ASN A 121 -1.32 -19.42 3.80
C ASN A 121 -1.23 -18.05 3.11
N ALA A 122 -1.02 -17.99 1.78
CA ALA A 122 -1.03 -16.70 1.09
C ALA A 122 -2.43 -16.08 1.12
N ARG A 123 -2.52 -14.78 1.48
CA ARG A 123 -3.80 -14.05 1.58
C ARG A 123 -3.65 -12.57 1.28
N ILE A 124 -4.77 -11.97 0.91
CA ILE A 124 -4.92 -10.51 0.81
C ILE A 124 -5.72 -9.99 1.99
N LEU A 125 -5.30 -8.85 2.56
CA LEU A 125 -6.14 -7.97 3.36
C LEU A 125 -6.56 -6.81 2.47
N TRP A 126 -7.85 -6.75 2.18
CA TRP A 126 -8.45 -5.74 1.30
C TRP A 126 -9.15 -4.67 2.14
N PHE A 127 -8.66 -3.44 2.03
CA PHE A 127 -9.19 -2.27 2.72
C PHE A 127 -9.98 -1.42 1.72
N GLY A 128 -11.30 -1.45 1.78
CA GLY A 128 -12.14 -0.77 0.79
C GLY A 128 -13.55 -0.51 1.27
N ARG A 129 -14.38 0.12 0.44
CA ARG A 129 -15.83 0.30 0.64
C ARG A 129 -16.63 -0.87 0.07
N ASN A 130 -16.07 -1.55 -0.92
CA ASN A 130 -16.74 -2.63 -1.61
C ASN A 130 -16.17 -3.98 -1.14
N GLU A 131 -17.06 -4.82 -0.62
CA GLU A 131 -16.71 -6.18 -0.24
C GLU A 131 -16.27 -6.98 -1.47
N VAL A 132 -15.19 -7.74 -1.31
CA VAL A 132 -14.67 -8.64 -2.33
C VAL A 132 -14.87 -10.07 -1.87
N ASN A 133 -15.75 -10.79 -2.53
CA ASN A 133 -15.97 -12.22 -2.28
C ASN A 133 -15.01 -13.07 -3.13
N MET A 134 -13.76 -13.17 -2.68
CA MET A 134 -12.71 -13.93 -3.34
C MET A 134 -11.97 -14.80 -2.34
N LYS A 135 -11.61 -16.02 -2.76
CA LYS A 135 -10.88 -16.97 -1.90
C LYS A 135 -9.56 -16.37 -1.41
N ARG A 136 -9.25 -16.54 -0.14
CA ARG A 136 -8.04 -16.04 0.51
C ARG A 136 -7.95 -14.49 0.58
N VAL A 137 -9.06 -13.78 0.38
CA VAL A 137 -9.16 -12.33 0.59
C VAL A 137 -9.98 -12.09 1.85
N LYS A 138 -9.45 -11.26 2.76
CA LYS A 138 -10.15 -10.76 3.94
C LYS A 138 -10.46 -9.29 3.73
N TYR A 139 -11.73 -8.95 3.80
CA TYR A 139 -12.23 -7.59 3.64
C TYR A 139 -12.24 -6.84 4.97
N PHE A 140 -11.92 -5.55 4.89
CA PHE A 140 -12.06 -4.56 5.95
C PHE A 140 -12.75 -3.33 5.37
N ASP A 141 -13.91 -3.01 5.92
CA ASP A 141 -14.69 -1.84 5.52
C ASP A 141 -13.95 -0.55 5.87
N MET A 142 -13.83 0.34 4.89
CA MET A 142 -13.15 1.63 5.06
C MET A 142 -14.11 2.81 4.91
N ASP A 143 -15.41 2.59 4.90
CA ASP A 143 -16.42 3.61 5.10
C ASP A 143 -16.80 3.64 6.59
N LEU A 144 -16.11 4.47 7.37
CA LEU A 144 -16.18 4.53 8.83
C LEU A 144 -16.52 5.96 9.28
N PRO A 145 -17.77 6.42 9.09
CA PRO A 145 -18.16 7.79 9.41
C PRO A 145 -17.98 8.14 10.89
N GLU A 146 -18.11 7.19 11.79
CA GLU A 146 -17.85 7.39 13.23
C GLU A 146 -16.38 7.68 13.56
N HIS A 147 -15.46 7.39 12.61
CA HIS A 147 -14.04 7.70 12.69
C HIS A 147 -13.63 8.84 11.75
N LEU A 148 -14.59 9.47 11.07
CA LEU A 148 -14.38 10.46 10.01
C LEU A 148 -13.51 9.90 8.87
N ILE A 149 -13.71 8.65 8.47
CA ILE A 149 -12.99 7.99 7.38
C ILE A 149 -13.97 7.67 6.27
N THR A 150 -13.60 8.03 5.03
CA THR A 150 -14.39 7.74 3.82
C THR A 150 -13.76 6.63 2.98
N SER A 151 -12.44 6.46 3.02
CA SER A 151 -11.75 5.48 2.20
C SER A 151 -10.30 5.25 2.64
N ALA A 152 -9.71 4.15 2.18
CA ALA A 152 -8.31 3.83 2.42
C ALA A 152 -7.39 4.45 1.37
N SER A 153 -6.27 5.05 1.79
CA SER A 153 -5.21 5.56 0.91
C SER A 153 -4.09 4.54 0.72
N HIS A 154 -3.15 4.85 -0.17
CA HIS A 154 -1.90 4.08 -0.36
C HIS A 154 -1.11 3.86 0.94
N MET A 155 -1.08 4.85 1.83
CA MET A 155 -0.32 4.80 3.09
C MET A 155 -1.09 4.17 4.24
N SER A 156 -2.41 4.14 4.19
CA SER A 156 -3.27 3.78 5.32
C SER A 156 -3.16 2.33 5.78
N VAL A 157 -2.54 1.47 4.99
CA VAL A 157 -2.39 0.04 5.33
C VAL A 157 -1.23 -0.24 6.30
N MET A 158 -0.36 0.73 6.57
CA MET A 158 0.93 0.46 7.20
C MET A 158 1.03 0.89 8.67
N PHE A 159 0.59 2.10 9.03
CA PHE A 159 0.84 2.68 10.35
C PHE A 159 -0.30 2.41 11.34
N SER A 160 0.06 2.22 12.61
CA SER A 160 -0.92 2.22 13.70
C SER A 160 -1.60 3.58 13.84
N GLN A 161 -2.87 3.58 14.28
CA GLN A 161 -3.54 4.82 14.69
C GLN A 161 -2.84 5.53 15.87
N ASP A 162 -2.06 4.79 16.65
CA ASP A 162 -1.27 5.33 17.77
C ASP A 162 0.15 5.75 17.34
N ASN A 163 0.46 5.72 16.04
CA ASN A 163 1.75 6.16 15.54
C ASN A 163 1.91 7.66 15.82
N PHE A 164 2.98 8.01 16.51
CA PHE A 164 3.21 9.37 16.98
C PHE A 164 3.35 10.38 15.83
N TYR A 165 3.75 9.92 14.64
CA TYR A 165 4.00 10.79 13.48
C TYR A 165 2.82 10.80 12.50
N TYR A 166 2.39 9.65 12.03
CA TYR A 166 1.33 9.48 11.01
C TYR A 166 0.01 8.91 11.55
N GLY A 167 -0.11 8.70 12.86
CA GLY A 167 -1.32 8.17 13.48
C GLY A 167 -2.45 9.19 13.54
N LYS A 168 -3.59 8.76 14.10
CA LYS A 168 -4.80 9.57 14.19
C LYS A 168 -4.58 10.93 14.89
N TYR A 169 -3.72 10.93 15.91
CA TYR A 169 -3.34 12.13 16.69
C TYR A 169 -1.85 12.45 16.49
N GLY A 170 -1.27 11.98 15.40
CA GLY A 170 0.14 12.17 15.11
C GLY A 170 0.45 13.61 14.68
N GLU A 171 1.73 13.94 14.69
CA GLU A 171 2.21 15.29 14.35
C GLU A 171 1.95 15.70 12.91
N LYS A 172 1.74 14.75 11.99
CA LYS A 172 1.65 15.00 10.55
C LYS A 172 0.29 14.61 9.99
N ARG A 173 -0.53 15.64 9.77
CA ARG A 173 -1.71 15.56 8.92
C ARG A 173 -1.31 15.93 7.50
N ILE A 174 -1.62 15.08 6.53
CA ILE A 174 -1.34 15.34 5.12
C ILE A 174 -2.59 15.96 4.48
N CYS A 175 -2.62 17.29 4.40
CA CYS A 175 -3.71 18.05 3.80
C CYS A 175 -3.56 18.21 2.28
N PHE A 176 -2.34 18.07 1.73
CA PHE A 176 -2.12 17.96 0.31
C PHE A 176 -2.73 16.64 -0.18
N ASN A 177 -3.98 16.70 -0.64
CA ASN A 177 -4.79 15.54 -0.99
C ASN A 177 -5.47 15.63 -2.37
N GLY A 178 -4.93 16.44 -3.29
CA GLY A 178 -5.46 16.54 -4.67
C GLY A 178 -6.73 17.39 -4.83
N LEU A 179 -7.20 18.04 -3.77
CA LEU A 179 -8.45 18.83 -3.77
C LEU A 179 -8.21 20.34 -3.97
N GLY A 180 -6.97 20.71 -4.29
CA GLY A 180 -6.57 22.10 -4.55
C GLY A 180 -6.16 22.87 -3.29
N SER A 181 -5.47 24.00 -3.50
CA SER A 181 -4.84 24.80 -2.44
C SER A 181 -5.81 25.40 -1.42
N ILE A 182 -7.05 25.67 -1.81
CA ILE A 182 -8.08 26.19 -0.90
C ILE A 182 -8.45 25.10 0.11
N SER A 183 -8.75 23.88 -0.35
CA SER A 183 -9.06 22.75 0.52
C SER A 183 -7.89 22.37 1.42
N GLU A 184 -6.67 22.44 0.90
CA GLU A 184 -5.45 22.24 1.68
C GLU A 184 -5.34 23.23 2.83
N HIS A 185 -5.50 24.53 2.53
CA HIS A 185 -5.44 25.58 3.55
C HIS A 185 -6.55 25.42 4.61
N ILE A 186 -7.77 25.10 4.21
CA ILE A 186 -8.88 24.85 5.14
C ILE A 186 -8.55 23.63 6.02
N CYS A 187 -8.07 22.54 5.44
CA CYS A 187 -7.67 21.34 6.17
C CYS A 187 -6.56 21.64 7.20
N GLU A 188 -5.54 22.41 6.83
CA GLU A 188 -4.43 22.75 7.73
C GLU A 188 -4.89 23.57 8.95
N ASN A 189 -5.95 24.39 8.79
CA ASN A 189 -6.47 25.27 9.85
C ASN A 189 -7.73 24.73 10.55
N SER A 190 -8.16 23.52 10.24
CA SER A 190 -9.33 22.90 10.85
C SER A 190 -8.94 21.99 12.02
N ASP A 191 -9.68 22.08 13.11
CA ASP A 191 -9.49 21.21 14.28
C ASP A 191 -9.87 19.76 13.97
N SER A 192 -10.89 19.57 13.12
CA SER A 192 -11.39 18.25 12.72
C SER A 192 -11.53 18.18 11.21
N VAL A 193 -11.13 17.05 10.64
CA VAL A 193 -11.23 16.78 9.20
C VAL A 193 -11.65 15.34 8.97
N TRP A 194 -12.24 15.09 7.81
CA TRP A 194 -12.42 13.74 7.29
C TRP A 194 -11.13 13.23 6.66
N TYR A 195 -10.94 11.92 6.67
CA TYR A 195 -9.78 11.23 6.14
C TYR A 195 -10.18 10.31 5.00
N GLY A 196 -9.44 10.34 3.89
CA GLY A 196 -9.73 9.51 2.73
C GLY A 196 -8.50 9.22 1.87
N ALA A 197 -8.74 8.64 0.72
CA ALA A 197 -7.76 8.49 -0.33
C ALA A 197 -7.45 9.83 -1.01
N TRP A 198 -6.41 9.87 -1.82
CA TRP A 198 -6.10 11.01 -2.67
C TRP A 198 -7.26 11.36 -3.59
N GLY A 199 -7.68 12.61 -3.59
CA GLY A 199 -8.77 13.13 -4.42
C GLY A 199 -10.18 12.73 -3.95
N ASP A 200 -10.30 12.11 -2.78
CA ASP A 200 -11.62 11.79 -2.21
C ASP A 200 -12.24 13.06 -1.60
N ASP A 201 -13.38 13.48 -2.16
CA ASP A 201 -14.12 14.69 -1.78
C ASP A 201 -15.58 14.39 -1.40
N GLN A 202 -15.84 13.17 -0.91
CA GLN A 202 -17.21 12.73 -0.60
C GLN A 202 -17.95 13.75 0.27
N ASN A 203 -19.15 14.10 -0.19
CA ASN A 203 -20.07 14.99 0.50
C ASN A 203 -19.59 16.45 0.70
N GLY A 204 -18.54 16.87 0.00
CA GLY A 204 -17.94 18.21 0.19
C GLY A 204 -17.29 18.42 1.55
N GLU A 205 -17.01 17.34 2.26
CA GLU A 205 -16.28 17.37 3.54
C GLU A 205 -14.80 17.68 3.31
N ILE A 206 -14.17 18.23 4.32
CA ILE A 206 -12.74 18.54 4.28
C ILE A 206 -11.96 17.25 4.49
N HIS A 207 -11.18 16.82 3.49
CA HIS A 207 -10.42 15.57 3.54
C HIS A 207 -8.93 15.80 3.66
N ALA A 208 -8.34 15.17 4.69
CA ALA A 208 -6.92 14.87 4.72
C ALA A 208 -6.68 13.46 4.20
N ARG A 209 -5.46 13.15 3.77
CA ARG A 209 -5.08 11.79 3.38
C ARG A 209 -5.05 10.89 4.61
N LEU A 210 -5.73 9.76 4.56
CA LEU A 210 -5.66 8.75 5.61
C LEU A 210 -4.26 8.12 5.62
N THR A 211 -3.51 8.26 6.71
CA THR A 211 -2.13 7.78 6.84
C THR A 211 -1.97 6.63 7.82
N TRP A 212 -3.03 6.24 8.51
CA TRP A 212 -3.02 5.21 9.53
C TRP A 212 -4.12 4.16 9.27
N ASN A 213 -3.94 2.97 9.85
CA ASN A 213 -4.83 1.84 9.68
C ASN A 213 -5.77 1.71 10.87
N PRO A 214 -7.10 1.91 10.72
CA PRO A 214 -8.05 1.73 11.81
C PRO A 214 -8.11 0.28 12.30
N TYR A 215 -7.78 -0.68 11.46
CA TYR A 215 -7.74 -2.12 11.74
C TYR A 215 -6.32 -2.65 12.01
N TYR A 216 -5.42 -1.79 12.51
CA TYR A 216 -4.01 -2.17 12.71
C TYR A 216 -3.85 -3.41 13.61
N LYS A 217 -4.64 -3.52 14.68
CA LYS A 217 -4.59 -4.65 15.61
C LYS A 217 -5.03 -5.96 14.94
N GLU A 218 -6.07 -5.90 14.12
CA GLU A 218 -6.59 -7.02 13.34
C GLU A 218 -5.57 -7.44 12.27
N MET A 219 -4.98 -6.49 11.59
CA MET A 219 -3.90 -6.72 10.65
C MET A 219 -2.71 -7.44 11.29
N ILE A 220 -2.28 -7.00 12.47
CA ILE A 220 -1.19 -7.67 13.21
C ILE A 220 -1.55 -9.11 13.58
N LYS A 221 -2.80 -9.39 13.98
CA LYS A 221 -3.25 -10.76 14.24
C LYS A 221 -3.13 -11.65 12.99
N GLU A 222 -3.51 -11.13 11.81
CA GLU A 222 -3.35 -11.86 10.54
C GLU A 222 -1.90 -12.13 10.19
N ILE A 223 -1.01 -11.16 10.40
CA ILE A 223 0.44 -11.30 10.20
C ILE A 223 1.02 -12.36 11.16
N LEU A 224 0.65 -12.32 12.44
CA LEU A 224 1.09 -13.28 13.43
C LEU A 224 0.56 -14.70 13.13
N TYR A 225 -0.66 -14.83 12.63
CA TYR A 225 -1.19 -16.10 12.18
C TYR A 225 -0.38 -16.67 11.00
N LEU A 226 0.01 -15.83 10.04
CA LEU A 226 0.85 -16.24 8.92
C LEU A 226 2.20 -16.81 9.40
N THR A 227 2.83 -16.15 10.39
CA THR A 227 4.17 -16.53 10.90
C THR A 227 4.13 -17.72 11.86
N ASN A 228 3.03 -17.95 12.58
CA ASN A 228 2.88 -18.99 13.59
C ASN A 228 2.05 -20.20 13.12
N GLY A 229 1.28 -20.05 12.04
CA GLY A 229 0.36 -21.08 11.56
C GLY A 229 1.04 -22.44 11.32
N ASP A 230 2.22 -22.45 10.76
CA ASP A 230 2.99 -23.67 10.51
C ASP A 230 3.52 -24.33 11.80
N LYS A 231 3.75 -23.57 12.84
CA LYS A 231 4.15 -24.12 14.15
C LYS A 231 2.97 -24.77 14.87
N ILE A 232 1.77 -24.21 14.74
CA ILE A 232 0.55 -24.75 15.36
C ILE A 232 0.13 -26.05 14.66
N ILE A 233 0.24 -26.13 13.35
CA ILE A 233 -0.07 -27.34 12.56
C ILE A 233 0.92 -28.47 12.89
N LYS A 234 2.23 -28.18 12.92
CA LYS A 234 3.25 -29.17 13.29
C LYS A 234 3.11 -29.71 14.70
N ASN A 235 2.64 -28.90 15.66
CA ASN A 235 2.36 -29.36 17.02
C ASN A 235 1.08 -30.20 17.12
N LYS A 236 0.05 -29.96 16.30
CA LYS A 236 -1.17 -30.80 16.27
C LYS A 236 -0.97 -32.17 15.61
N GLN A 237 0.06 -32.36 14.80
CA GLN A 237 0.40 -33.64 14.16
C GLN A 237 1.32 -34.51 15.04
N ARG A 238 1.73 -34.04 16.23
CA ARG A 238 2.61 -34.76 17.18
C ARG A 238 1.86 -35.34 18.37
N TYR A 239 0.51 -35.30 18.38
CA TYR A 239 -0.32 -35.91 19.43
C TYR A 239 -1.32 -36.89 18.82
#